data_284f95780fe524971c3c9bc2d67f653b
#
_entry.id   284f95780fe524971c3c9bc2d67f653b
#
_cell.length_a   1.000
_cell.length_b   1.000
_cell.length_c   1.000
_cell.angle_alpha   90.00
_cell.angle_beta   90.00
_cell.angle_gamma   90.00
#
_symmetry.space_group_name_H-M   'P 1'
#
loop_
_entity.id
_entity.type
_entity.pdbx_description
1 polymer ?
#
loop_
_entity_poly.entity_id
_entity_poly.type
_entity_poly.pdbx_seq_one_letter_code
_entity_poly.pdbx_strand_id
1 'polypeptide(L)'
;MTSDETDRVLARAIVAPDAVAGALPSAQALIERAVPHRVDRLLAAVLVADPAIAPHVDYAALRSRLRDAAAVEMAHHADLLQMLEAFEHAGVHAVLFKGDAIAYSLYPAPHLRPRSDSDLLIAARDRTRAEAALAACGYVPEAESLGALSTFQSHWTRARQASPPHAIDLHWRLFNAEPFAHVLDADEVAADAIVLPALGRARAPSLAHQLIITAVHRVAHHYDAALQDPWTSWGLHTRQRS
;
A
#
# COMPACT_ATOMS: atom_id res chain seq x y z
N MET A 1 22.57 11.36 16.84
CA MET A 1 21.10 11.34 16.89
C MET A 1 20.64 9.90 17.00
N THR A 2 19.79 9.56 17.93
CA THR A 2 19.23 8.20 18.07
C THR A 2 18.23 7.93 16.96
N SER A 3 17.92 6.65 16.68
CA SER A 3 16.90 6.27 15.70
C SER A 3 15.53 6.92 16.02
N ASP A 4 15.16 6.97 17.29
CA ASP A 4 13.90 7.55 17.77
C ASP A 4 13.84 9.08 17.55
N GLU A 5 14.95 9.77 17.69
CA GLU A 5 15.05 11.20 17.42
C GLU A 5 14.92 11.50 15.92
N THR A 6 15.53 10.66 15.07
CA THR A 6 15.39 10.76 13.61
C THR A 6 13.95 10.52 13.17
N ASP A 7 13.25 9.56 13.75
CA ASP A 7 11.85 9.27 13.45
C ASP A 7 10.93 10.43 13.84
N ARG A 8 11.18 11.09 14.97
CA ARG A 8 10.43 12.28 15.36
C ARG A 8 10.66 13.45 14.42
N VAL A 9 11.90 13.66 13.97
CA VAL A 9 12.21 14.71 12.98
C VAL A 9 11.56 14.40 11.64
N LEU A 10 11.61 13.15 11.18
CA LEU A 10 10.94 12.68 9.97
C LEU A 10 9.42 12.92 10.04
N ALA A 11 8.78 12.51 11.14
CA ALA A 11 7.35 12.73 11.34
C ALA A 11 6.98 14.22 11.30
N ARG A 12 7.76 15.08 11.96
CA ARG A 12 7.55 16.54 11.93
C ARG A 12 7.72 17.11 10.52
N ALA A 13 8.76 16.72 9.79
CA ALA A 13 9.01 17.19 8.44
C ALA A 13 7.86 16.88 7.48
N ILE A 14 7.16 15.76 7.70
CA ILE A 14 6.02 15.35 6.88
C ILE A 14 4.71 16.02 7.30
N VAL A 15 4.44 16.10 8.61
CA VAL A 15 3.13 16.54 9.13
C VAL A 15 3.05 18.05 9.31
N ALA A 16 4.16 18.68 9.64
CA ALA A 16 4.25 20.13 9.91
C ALA A 16 5.59 20.68 9.41
N PRO A 17 5.82 20.72 8.09
CA PRO A 17 7.09 21.16 7.52
C PRO A 17 7.50 22.56 7.99
N ASP A 18 6.54 23.47 8.11
CA ASP A 18 6.78 24.86 8.59
C ASP A 18 7.27 24.91 10.05
N ALA A 19 7.08 23.86 10.84
CA ALA A 19 7.53 23.76 12.23
C ALA A 19 8.96 23.21 12.36
N VAL A 20 9.60 22.84 11.25
CA VAL A 20 11.00 22.37 11.24
C VAL A 20 11.90 23.57 11.05
N ALA A 21 12.02 24.40 12.09
CA ALA A 21 12.97 25.50 12.12
C ALA A 21 14.35 24.97 12.54
N GLY A 22 15.34 25.09 11.65
CA GLY A 22 16.73 24.71 11.92
C GLY A 22 17.24 23.64 10.96
N ALA A 23 18.58 23.49 10.89
CA ALA A 23 19.20 22.51 10.02
C ALA A 23 18.70 21.11 10.35
N LEU A 24 17.98 20.51 9.42
CA LEU A 24 17.67 19.10 9.49
C LEU A 24 18.99 18.30 9.61
N PRO A 25 19.03 17.23 10.39
CA PRO A 25 20.10 16.25 10.26
C PRO A 25 20.21 15.90 8.79
N SER A 26 21.39 15.49 8.32
CA SER A 26 21.61 15.23 6.89
C SER A 26 20.34 14.77 6.18
N ALA A 27 19.85 15.55 5.22
CA ALA A 27 18.62 15.21 4.49
C ALA A 27 18.72 13.82 3.83
N GLN A 28 19.93 13.40 3.49
CA GLN A 28 20.21 12.06 3.00
C GLN A 28 19.86 11.00 4.07
N ALA A 29 20.27 11.20 5.32
CA ALA A 29 19.95 10.28 6.41
C ALA A 29 18.42 10.21 6.69
N LEU A 30 17.73 11.35 6.54
CA LEU A 30 16.25 11.36 6.65
C LEU A 30 15.58 10.62 5.50
N ILE A 31 16.07 10.78 4.26
CA ILE A 31 15.55 10.06 3.10
C ILE A 31 15.77 8.55 3.27
N GLU A 32 16.96 8.13 3.67
CA GLU A 32 17.27 6.73 3.94
C GLU A 32 16.38 6.15 5.04
N ARG A 33 16.11 6.94 6.09
CA ARG A 33 15.22 6.53 7.18
C ARG A 33 13.75 6.51 6.76
N ALA A 34 13.34 7.32 5.80
CA ALA A 34 11.97 7.38 5.28
C ALA A 34 11.60 6.14 4.42
N VAL A 35 12.58 5.50 3.77
CA VAL A 35 12.37 4.36 2.87
C VAL A 35 11.67 3.18 3.57
N PRO A 36 12.13 2.66 4.73
CA PRO A 36 11.45 1.56 5.41
C PRO A 36 10.01 1.88 5.81
N HIS A 37 9.71 3.17 6.03
CA HIS A 37 8.37 3.64 6.36
C HIS A 37 7.51 3.94 5.13
N ARG A 38 8.05 3.80 3.92
CA ARG A 38 7.38 4.11 2.64
C ARG A 38 6.89 5.55 2.54
N VAL A 39 7.63 6.50 3.14
CA VAL A 39 7.33 7.95 3.13
C VAL A 39 8.44 8.79 2.49
N ASP A 40 9.40 8.14 1.87
CA ASP A 40 10.55 8.76 1.19
C ASP A 40 10.14 9.71 0.07
N ARG A 41 9.12 9.35 -0.73
CA ARG A 41 8.59 10.21 -1.79
C ARG A 41 7.82 11.41 -1.22
N LEU A 42 7.09 11.20 -0.14
CA LEU A 42 6.38 12.28 0.54
C LEU A 42 7.37 13.28 1.14
N LEU A 43 8.42 12.79 1.81
CA LEU A 43 9.51 13.63 2.29
C LEU A 43 10.20 14.37 1.14
N ALA A 44 10.52 13.68 0.03
CA ALA A 44 11.11 14.29 -1.15
C ALA A 44 10.25 15.43 -1.71
N ALA A 45 8.92 15.28 -1.75
CA ALA A 45 8.01 16.31 -2.18
C ALA A 45 8.05 17.55 -1.25
N VAL A 46 8.08 17.34 0.06
CA VAL A 46 8.23 18.42 1.06
C VAL A 46 9.55 19.16 0.84
N LEU A 47 10.66 18.46 0.71
CA LEU A 47 11.98 19.08 0.50
C LEU A 47 12.05 19.86 -0.82
N VAL A 48 11.41 19.34 -1.89
CA VAL A 48 11.37 20.03 -3.18
C VAL A 48 10.49 21.28 -3.15
N ALA A 49 9.44 21.28 -2.33
CA ALA A 49 8.55 22.44 -2.16
C ALA A 49 9.23 23.57 -1.38
N ASP A 50 10.07 23.26 -0.40
CA ASP A 50 10.82 24.26 0.37
C ASP A 50 12.32 23.87 0.46
N PRO A 51 13.13 24.32 -0.52
CA PRO A 51 14.57 24.07 -0.52
C PRO A 51 15.34 24.68 0.65
N ALA A 52 14.78 25.68 1.35
CA ALA A 52 15.44 26.30 2.48
C ALA A 52 15.60 25.35 3.68
N ILE A 53 14.74 24.32 3.77
CA ILE A 53 14.77 23.33 4.84
C ILE A 53 16.06 22.49 4.80
N ALA A 54 16.63 22.25 3.60
CA ALA A 54 17.79 21.37 3.45
C ALA A 54 18.71 21.82 2.30
N PRO A 55 19.49 22.89 2.46
CA PRO A 55 20.22 23.58 1.38
C PRO A 55 21.29 22.74 0.67
N HIS A 56 21.70 21.59 1.22
CA HIS A 56 22.77 20.74 0.65
C HIS A 56 22.26 19.47 -0.04
N VAL A 57 20.98 19.42 -0.41
CA VAL A 57 20.38 18.27 -1.07
C VAL A 57 20.49 18.37 -2.60
N ASP A 58 20.68 17.25 -3.26
CA ASP A 58 20.55 17.16 -4.72
C ASP A 58 19.08 17.20 -5.13
N TYR A 59 18.56 18.42 -5.27
CA TYR A 59 17.18 18.67 -5.70
C TYR A 59 16.89 18.21 -7.13
N ALA A 60 17.90 18.13 -8.00
CA ALA A 60 17.72 17.63 -9.36
C ALA A 60 17.42 16.11 -9.31
N ALA A 61 18.15 15.37 -8.51
CA ALA A 61 17.91 13.95 -8.29
C ALA A 61 16.54 13.71 -7.65
N LEU A 62 16.14 14.48 -6.62
CA LEU A 62 14.82 14.33 -5.99
C LEU A 62 13.68 14.59 -6.98
N ARG A 63 13.76 15.65 -7.78
CA ARG A 63 12.76 15.95 -8.82
C ARG A 63 12.71 14.86 -9.89
N SER A 64 13.85 14.28 -10.28
CA SER A 64 13.87 13.15 -11.21
C SER A 64 13.11 11.96 -10.64
N ARG A 65 13.44 11.53 -9.43
CA ARG A 65 12.76 10.42 -8.74
C ARG A 65 11.25 10.63 -8.61
N LEU A 66 10.81 11.85 -8.31
CA LEU A 66 9.37 12.18 -8.23
C LEU A 66 8.71 12.13 -9.61
N ARG A 67 9.37 12.59 -10.68
CA ARG A 67 8.85 12.46 -12.05
C ARG A 67 8.74 11.00 -12.48
N ASP A 68 9.75 10.18 -12.19
CA ASP A 68 9.75 8.75 -12.52
C ASP A 68 8.61 8.05 -11.76
N ALA A 69 8.42 8.38 -10.48
CA ALA A 69 7.32 7.86 -9.68
C ALA A 69 5.95 8.29 -10.25
N ALA A 70 5.82 9.53 -10.73
CA ALA A 70 4.59 10.02 -11.34
C ALA A 70 4.30 9.31 -12.69
N ALA A 71 5.34 9.05 -13.50
CA ALA A 71 5.19 8.31 -14.75
C ALA A 71 4.71 6.86 -14.51
N VAL A 72 5.28 6.17 -13.53
CA VAL A 72 4.82 4.83 -13.12
C VAL A 72 3.38 4.88 -12.62
N GLU A 73 3.04 5.91 -11.85
CA GLU A 73 1.67 6.11 -11.35
C GLU A 73 0.66 6.33 -12.47
N MET A 74 1.00 7.07 -13.50
CA MET A 74 0.12 7.27 -14.66
C MET A 74 -0.23 5.94 -15.34
N ALA A 75 0.75 5.06 -15.51
CA ALA A 75 0.51 3.72 -16.05
C ALA A 75 -0.35 2.87 -15.11
N HIS A 76 -0.07 2.93 -13.81
CA HIS A 76 -0.85 2.24 -12.79
C HIS A 76 -2.30 2.71 -12.74
N HIS A 77 -2.51 4.02 -12.79
CA HIS A 77 -3.84 4.64 -12.83
C HIS A 77 -4.65 4.19 -14.05
N ALA A 78 -4.04 4.16 -15.24
CA ALA A 78 -4.69 3.70 -16.46
C ALA A 78 -5.12 2.22 -16.35
N ASP A 79 -4.27 1.37 -15.79
CA ASP A 79 -4.57 -0.03 -15.56
C ASP A 79 -5.72 -0.22 -14.55
N LEU A 80 -5.71 0.55 -13.47
CA LEU A 80 -6.79 0.54 -12.48
C LEU A 80 -8.13 0.93 -13.11
N LEU A 81 -8.17 2.01 -13.89
CA LEU A 81 -9.40 2.44 -14.56
C LEU A 81 -9.94 1.38 -15.49
N GLN A 82 -9.09 0.77 -16.32
CA GLN A 82 -9.50 -0.31 -17.24
C GLN A 82 -10.09 -1.51 -16.49
N MET A 83 -9.42 -1.92 -15.42
CA MET A 83 -9.88 -3.04 -14.59
C MET A 83 -11.20 -2.74 -13.88
N LEU A 84 -11.32 -1.54 -13.28
CA LEU A 84 -12.54 -1.13 -12.58
C LEU A 84 -13.75 -1.04 -13.52
N GLU A 85 -13.54 -0.56 -14.76
CA GLU A 85 -14.55 -0.57 -15.82
C GLU A 85 -14.98 -2.00 -16.18
N ALA A 86 -14.03 -2.92 -16.31
CA ALA A 86 -14.35 -4.33 -16.57
C ALA A 86 -15.13 -4.97 -15.41
N PHE A 87 -14.82 -4.61 -14.17
CA PHE A 87 -15.59 -5.07 -13.00
C PHE A 87 -17.01 -4.49 -13.00
N GLU A 88 -17.17 -3.22 -13.33
CA GLU A 88 -18.51 -2.59 -13.44
C GLU A 88 -19.35 -3.30 -14.50
N HIS A 89 -18.79 -3.58 -15.69
CA HIS A 89 -19.46 -4.33 -16.74
C HIS A 89 -19.82 -5.78 -16.34
N ALA A 90 -18.99 -6.40 -15.52
CA ALA A 90 -19.25 -7.74 -14.97
C ALA A 90 -20.23 -7.74 -13.78
N GLY A 91 -20.70 -6.57 -13.34
CA GLY A 91 -21.54 -6.43 -12.16
C GLY A 91 -20.82 -6.83 -10.86
N VAL A 92 -19.51 -6.60 -10.79
CA VAL A 92 -18.66 -6.85 -9.61
C VAL A 92 -18.43 -5.54 -8.86
N HIS A 93 -18.83 -5.51 -7.59
CA HIS A 93 -18.58 -4.39 -6.71
C HIS A 93 -17.28 -4.61 -5.94
N ALA A 94 -16.21 -3.98 -6.40
CA ALA A 94 -14.92 -4.05 -5.73
C ALA A 94 -14.64 -2.80 -4.89
N VAL A 95 -13.96 -2.99 -3.77
CA VAL A 95 -13.47 -1.92 -2.91
C VAL A 95 -11.94 -1.99 -2.92
N LEU A 96 -11.29 -0.93 -3.40
CA LEU A 96 -9.84 -0.77 -3.29
C LEU A 96 -9.49 -0.57 -1.81
N PHE A 97 -8.50 -1.29 -1.30
CA PHE A 97 -8.08 -1.12 0.09
C PHE A 97 -6.56 -1.09 0.24
N LYS A 98 -6.03 -0.94 1.44
CA LYS A 98 -4.58 -0.80 1.72
C LYS A 98 -3.88 0.27 0.86
N GLY A 99 -2.93 -0.14 -0.02
CA GLY A 99 -2.04 0.73 -0.77
C GLY A 99 -2.74 1.81 -1.58
N ASP A 100 -3.63 1.42 -2.48
CA ASP A 100 -4.36 2.32 -3.37
C ASP A 100 -5.39 3.16 -2.63
N ALA A 101 -6.16 2.58 -1.73
CA ALA A 101 -7.14 3.33 -0.95
C ALA A 101 -6.48 4.51 -0.23
N ILE A 102 -5.36 4.27 0.44
CA ILE A 102 -4.61 5.29 1.18
C ILE A 102 -3.99 6.31 0.20
N ALA A 103 -3.41 5.86 -0.91
CA ALA A 103 -2.79 6.73 -1.90
C ALA A 103 -3.77 7.75 -2.50
N TYR A 104 -4.98 7.28 -2.83
CA TYR A 104 -6.00 8.11 -3.48
C TYR A 104 -6.93 8.86 -2.50
N SER A 105 -6.94 8.52 -1.20
CA SER A 105 -7.79 9.20 -0.22
C SER A 105 -7.04 10.11 0.75
N LEU A 106 -5.78 9.83 1.07
CA LEU A 106 -5.05 10.53 2.13
C LEU A 106 -3.79 11.26 1.66
N TYR A 107 -3.18 10.84 0.54
CA TYR A 107 -1.97 11.49 0.05
C TYR A 107 -2.29 12.67 -0.87
N PRO A 108 -1.46 13.73 -0.87
CA PRO A 108 -1.64 14.89 -1.77
C PRO A 108 -1.61 14.50 -3.26
N ALA A 109 -0.86 13.45 -3.59
CA ALA A 109 -0.83 12.85 -4.92
C ALA A 109 -0.50 11.36 -4.79
N PRO A 110 -1.14 10.45 -5.56
CA PRO A 110 -1.00 9.00 -5.37
C PRO A 110 0.43 8.48 -5.55
N HIS A 111 1.23 9.08 -6.44
CA HIS A 111 2.62 8.69 -6.68
C HIS A 111 3.54 8.92 -5.49
N LEU A 112 3.13 9.72 -4.50
CA LEU A 112 3.89 9.96 -3.28
C LEU A 112 3.82 8.79 -2.29
N ARG A 113 2.90 7.86 -2.49
CA ARG A 113 2.82 6.62 -1.71
C ARG A 113 3.41 5.46 -2.50
N PRO A 114 4.62 4.98 -2.16
CA PRO A 114 5.18 3.78 -2.79
C PRO A 114 4.30 2.55 -2.54
N ARG A 115 3.98 1.82 -3.62
CA ARG A 115 3.27 0.55 -3.59
C ARG A 115 3.66 -0.32 -4.77
N SER A 116 3.49 -1.63 -4.66
CA SER A 116 3.85 -2.61 -5.67
C SER A 116 2.64 -3.28 -6.33
N ASP A 117 1.50 -3.25 -5.64
CA ASP A 117 0.30 -4.02 -5.90
C ASP A 117 -0.96 -3.20 -5.65
N SER A 118 -2.07 -3.71 -6.15
CA SER A 118 -3.42 -3.20 -5.89
C SER A 118 -4.22 -4.27 -5.15
N ASP A 119 -4.66 -3.94 -3.94
CA ASP A 119 -5.52 -4.81 -3.16
C ASP A 119 -7.00 -4.49 -3.44
N LEU A 120 -7.77 -5.49 -3.85
CA LEU A 120 -9.20 -5.41 -4.14
C LEU A 120 -9.99 -6.35 -3.26
N LEU A 121 -10.99 -5.84 -2.58
CA LEU A 121 -11.94 -6.61 -1.80
C LEU A 121 -13.24 -6.75 -2.58
N ILE A 122 -13.73 -7.97 -2.75
CA ILE A 122 -15.00 -8.32 -3.37
C ILE A 122 -15.83 -9.23 -2.45
N ALA A 123 -17.13 -9.31 -2.70
CA ALA A 123 -17.92 -10.35 -2.07
C ALA A 123 -17.54 -11.74 -2.65
N ALA A 124 -17.49 -12.77 -1.81
CA ALA A 124 -17.10 -14.12 -2.23
C ALA A 124 -17.95 -14.68 -3.38
N ARG A 125 -19.22 -14.30 -3.45
CA ARG A 125 -20.15 -14.66 -4.55
C ARG A 125 -19.76 -14.09 -5.91
N ASP A 126 -18.91 -13.08 -5.95
CA ASP A 126 -18.49 -12.38 -7.16
C ASP A 126 -17.15 -12.89 -7.71
N ARG A 127 -16.45 -13.78 -6.99
CA ARG A 127 -15.13 -14.26 -7.30
C ARG A 127 -14.95 -14.69 -8.76
N THR A 128 -15.78 -15.61 -9.24
CA THR A 128 -15.67 -16.14 -10.61
C THR A 128 -15.82 -15.05 -11.67
N ARG A 129 -16.72 -14.07 -11.44
CA ARG A 129 -16.92 -12.94 -12.36
C ARG A 129 -15.75 -11.98 -12.35
N ALA A 130 -15.20 -11.71 -11.16
CA ALA A 130 -14.01 -10.86 -10.99
C ALA A 130 -12.77 -11.47 -11.66
N GLU A 131 -12.53 -12.76 -11.45
CA GLU A 131 -11.41 -13.49 -12.08
C GLU A 131 -11.54 -13.51 -13.61
N ALA A 132 -12.74 -13.71 -14.15
CA ALA A 132 -13.00 -13.63 -15.59
C ALA A 132 -12.76 -12.22 -16.14
N ALA A 133 -13.15 -11.17 -15.42
CA ALA A 133 -12.91 -9.79 -15.81
C ALA A 133 -11.41 -9.43 -15.80
N LEU A 134 -10.66 -9.90 -14.80
CA LEU A 134 -9.20 -9.74 -14.77
C LEU A 134 -8.54 -10.42 -15.96
N ALA A 135 -8.91 -11.67 -16.26
CA ALA A 135 -8.40 -12.40 -17.42
C ALA A 135 -8.70 -11.65 -18.73
N ALA A 136 -9.89 -11.10 -18.90
CA ALA A 136 -10.28 -10.29 -20.06
C ALA A 136 -9.45 -9.00 -20.19
N CYS A 137 -8.98 -8.43 -19.08
CA CYS A 137 -8.04 -7.30 -19.06
C CYS A 137 -6.57 -7.70 -19.29
N GLY A 138 -6.29 -8.98 -19.54
CA GLY A 138 -4.95 -9.48 -19.81
C GLY A 138 -4.12 -9.77 -18.54
N TYR A 139 -4.75 -9.86 -17.39
CA TYR A 139 -4.08 -10.37 -16.19
C TYR A 139 -4.00 -11.89 -16.23
N VAL A 140 -2.90 -12.41 -15.72
CA VAL A 140 -2.63 -13.85 -15.61
C VAL A 140 -2.56 -14.19 -14.12
N PRO A 141 -3.27 -15.24 -13.66
CA PRO A 141 -3.17 -15.66 -12.28
C PRO A 141 -1.78 -16.25 -12.00
N GLU A 142 -1.23 -15.93 -10.83
CA GLU A 142 -0.05 -16.62 -10.36
C GLU A 142 -0.44 -18.01 -9.85
N ALA A 143 0.43 -19.00 -10.12
CA ALA A 143 0.21 -20.35 -9.63
C ALA A 143 0.18 -20.34 -8.09
N GLU A 144 -0.89 -20.87 -7.50
CA GLU A 144 -0.96 -21.03 -6.05
C GLU A 144 0.23 -21.90 -5.61
N SER A 145 1.02 -21.40 -4.67
CA SER A 145 2.09 -22.19 -4.06
C SER A 145 1.43 -23.36 -3.34
N LEU A 146 1.67 -24.56 -3.84
CA LEU A 146 1.21 -25.82 -3.21
C LEU A 146 1.69 -25.86 -1.76
N GLY A 147 0.78 -25.69 -0.81
CA GLY A 147 1.07 -25.71 0.63
C GLY A 147 0.57 -24.51 1.43
N ALA A 148 0.04 -23.47 0.78
CA ALA A 148 -0.66 -22.41 1.51
C ALA A 148 -1.98 -22.96 2.05
N LEU A 149 -2.12 -23.01 3.37
CA LEU A 149 -3.39 -23.16 4.08
C LEU A 149 -4.38 -22.16 3.47
N SER A 150 -5.59 -22.60 3.15
CA SER A 150 -6.64 -21.89 2.39
C SER A 150 -6.51 -20.37 2.40
N THR A 151 -6.03 -19.82 1.31
CA THR A 151 -5.96 -18.37 1.11
C THR A 151 -7.31 -17.88 0.60
N PHE A 152 -7.79 -16.76 1.16
CA PHE A 152 -9.00 -16.10 0.70
C PHE A 152 -8.67 -14.94 -0.26
N GLN A 153 -7.62 -15.12 -1.05
CA GLN A 153 -7.14 -14.19 -2.06
C GLN A 153 -6.54 -14.95 -3.25
N SER A 154 -6.47 -14.29 -4.40
CA SER A 154 -5.72 -14.76 -5.57
C SER A 154 -4.84 -13.62 -6.10
N HIS A 155 -3.63 -13.99 -6.58
CA HIS A 155 -2.63 -13.07 -7.11
C HIS A 155 -2.69 -13.06 -8.62
N TRP A 156 -2.68 -11.86 -9.20
CA TRP A 156 -2.77 -11.66 -10.64
C TRP A 156 -1.74 -10.65 -11.10
N THR A 157 -1.11 -10.90 -12.23
CA THR A 157 -0.12 -9.98 -12.79
C THR A 157 -0.41 -9.69 -14.26
N ARG A 158 -0.10 -8.47 -14.68
CA ARG A 158 -0.12 -8.06 -16.09
C ARG A 158 1.20 -7.39 -16.44
N ALA A 159 1.90 -7.95 -17.45
CA ALA A 159 3.13 -7.37 -17.96
C ALA A 159 2.88 -6.01 -18.62
N ARG A 160 3.86 -5.11 -18.52
CA ARG A 160 3.90 -3.81 -19.17
C ARG A 160 5.19 -3.69 -19.98
N GLN A 161 5.16 -2.95 -21.11
CA GLN A 161 6.33 -2.85 -21.98
C GLN A 161 7.47 -2.01 -21.40
N ALA A 162 7.17 -0.94 -20.66
CA ALA A 162 8.16 0.03 -20.19
C ALA A 162 8.03 0.40 -18.71
N SER A 163 7.27 -0.38 -17.94
CA SER A 163 7.02 -0.16 -16.52
C SER A 163 7.02 -1.50 -15.79
N PRO A 164 7.20 -1.51 -14.48
CA PRO A 164 7.00 -2.72 -13.69
C PRO A 164 5.63 -3.34 -13.97
N PRO A 165 5.48 -4.68 -13.94
CA PRO A 165 4.19 -5.32 -14.11
C PRO A 165 3.20 -4.79 -13.10
N HIS A 166 1.90 -4.77 -13.45
CA HIS A 166 0.86 -4.47 -12.51
C HIS A 166 0.43 -5.74 -11.80
N ALA A 167 0.53 -5.76 -10.47
CA ALA A 167 0.10 -6.85 -9.61
C ALA A 167 -1.22 -6.49 -8.93
N ILE A 168 -2.11 -7.48 -8.83
CA ILE A 168 -3.41 -7.36 -8.17
C ILE A 168 -3.56 -8.51 -7.16
N ASP A 169 -3.91 -8.15 -5.95
CA ASP A 169 -4.35 -9.07 -4.91
C ASP A 169 -5.87 -8.98 -4.80
N LEU A 170 -6.56 -9.98 -5.35
CA LEU A 170 -8.01 -10.08 -5.31
C LEU A 170 -8.42 -10.86 -4.06
N HIS A 171 -9.04 -10.18 -3.11
CA HIS A 171 -9.48 -10.73 -1.83
C HIS A 171 -10.99 -10.90 -1.81
N TRP A 172 -11.47 -12.00 -1.25
CA TRP A 172 -12.89 -12.20 -0.88
C TRP A 172 -13.08 -12.39 0.63
N ARG A 173 -12.01 -12.14 1.39
CA ARG A 173 -11.96 -11.99 2.85
C ARG A 173 -10.78 -11.08 3.20
N LEU A 174 -10.95 -10.22 4.17
CA LEU A 174 -9.92 -9.23 4.52
C LEU A 174 -8.68 -9.84 5.18
N PHE A 175 -8.90 -10.86 6.00
CA PHE A 175 -7.84 -11.47 6.80
C PHE A 175 -7.86 -12.99 6.66
N ASN A 176 -6.71 -13.58 6.38
CA ASN A 176 -6.56 -15.04 6.28
C ASN A 176 -6.50 -15.71 7.66
N ALA A 177 -5.90 -15.03 8.65
CA ALA A 177 -5.76 -15.57 10.00
C ALA A 177 -7.12 -15.71 10.69
N GLU A 178 -7.45 -16.94 11.11
CA GLU A 178 -8.76 -17.31 11.66
C GLU A 178 -9.23 -16.43 12.82
N PRO A 179 -8.39 -15.99 13.79
CA PRO A 179 -8.82 -15.10 14.87
C PRO A 179 -9.36 -13.75 14.41
N PHE A 180 -9.00 -13.31 13.19
CA PHE A 180 -9.40 -12.02 12.63
C PHE A 180 -10.43 -12.13 11.51
N ALA A 181 -10.83 -13.36 11.18
CA ALA A 181 -11.67 -13.68 10.02
C ALA A 181 -12.99 -12.92 9.94
N HIS A 182 -13.55 -12.59 11.10
CA HIS A 182 -14.87 -11.99 11.27
C HIS A 182 -14.82 -10.55 11.81
N VAL A 183 -13.65 -9.90 11.78
CA VAL A 183 -13.52 -8.51 12.27
C VAL A 183 -14.30 -7.54 11.38
N LEU A 184 -14.26 -7.74 10.07
CA LEU A 184 -15.00 -7.00 9.06
C LEU A 184 -15.26 -7.94 7.87
N ASP A 185 -16.45 -7.90 7.30
CA ASP A 185 -16.73 -8.59 6.06
C ASP A 185 -16.77 -7.65 4.84
N ALA A 186 -16.82 -8.22 3.64
CA ALA A 186 -16.78 -7.45 2.41
C ALA A 186 -18.05 -6.59 2.20
N ASP A 187 -19.22 -7.10 2.58
CA ASP A 187 -20.48 -6.38 2.42
C ASP A 187 -20.55 -5.20 3.42
N GLU A 188 -20.08 -5.39 4.66
CA GLU A 188 -19.95 -4.33 5.67
C GLU A 188 -19.02 -3.20 5.19
N VAL A 189 -17.83 -3.56 4.70
CA VAL A 189 -16.89 -2.57 4.18
C VAL A 189 -17.46 -1.85 2.96
N ALA A 190 -18.16 -2.57 2.06
CA ALA A 190 -18.76 -1.98 0.88
C ALA A 190 -19.94 -1.04 1.21
N ALA A 191 -20.73 -1.34 2.25
CA ALA A 191 -21.87 -0.51 2.65
C ALA A 191 -21.44 0.90 3.07
N ASP A 192 -20.30 1.01 3.78
CA ASP A 192 -19.77 2.27 4.33
C ASP A 192 -18.59 2.84 3.49
N ALA A 193 -18.37 2.32 2.28
CA ALA A 193 -17.25 2.71 1.44
C ALA A 193 -17.44 4.11 0.84
N ILE A 194 -16.34 4.89 0.84
CA ILE A 194 -16.26 6.22 0.25
C ILE A 194 -15.86 6.16 -1.22
N VAL A 195 -16.30 7.11 -2.03
CA VAL A 195 -15.92 7.23 -3.44
C VAL A 195 -14.51 7.85 -3.53
N LEU A 196 -13.72 7.35 -4.48
CA LEU A 196 -12.42 7.91 -4.87
C LEU A 196 -12.57 8.70 -6.18
N PRO A 197 -12.78 10.03 -6.16
CA PRO A 197 -13.13 10.81 -7.36
C PRO A 197 -12.10 10.71 -8.48
N ALA A 198 -10.82 10.59 -8.14
CA ALA A 198 -9.72 10.44 -9.11
C ALA A 198 -9.79 9.11 -9.89
N LEU A 199 -10.52 8.12 -9.39
CA LEU A 199 -10.74 6.81 -10.03
C LEU A 199 -12.22 6.60 -10.44
N GLY A 200 -12.92 7.69 -10.75
CA GLY A 200 -14.30 7.65 -11.19
C GLY A 200 -15.26 7.21 -10.09
N ARG A 201 -15.83 6.02 -10.21
CA ARG A 201 -16.75 5.42 -9.23
C ARG A 201 -16.10 4.43 -8.27
N ALA A 202 -14.78 4.26 -8.37
CA ALA A 202 -14.05 3.38 -7.46
C ALA A 202 -14.30 3.76 -5.99
N ARG A 203 -14.30 2.77 -5.14
CA ARG A 203 -14.62 2.93 -3.73
C ARG A 203 -13.45 2.46 -2.87
N ALA A 204 -13.30 3.09 -1.72
CA ALA A 204 -12.36 2.70 -0.67
C ALA A 204 -13.11 2.52 0.65
N PRO A 205 -12.59 1.76 1.62
CA PRO A 205 -13.18 1.70 2.95
C PRO A 205 -13.27 3.10 3.57
N SER A 206 -14.25 3.32 4.43
CA SER A 206 -14.31 4.53 5.27
C SER A 206 -13.01 4.69 6.09
N LEU A 207 -12.71 5.88 6.57
CA LEU A 207 -11.51 6.11 7.39
C LEU A 207 -11.46 5.20 8.62
N ALA A 208 -12.61 4.93 9.23
CA ALA A 208 -12.71 4.00 10.36
C ALA A 208 -12.32 2.58 9.96
N HIS A 209 -12.89 2.08 8.85
CA HIS A 209 -12.54 0.75 8.34
C HIS A 209 -11.09 0.69 7.87
N GLN A 210 -10.54 1.72 7.23
CA GLN A 210 -9.10 1.76 6.87
C GLN A 210 -8.20 1.65 8.10
N LEU A 211 -8.56 2.32 9.21
CA LEU A 211 -7.80 2.24 10.45
C LEU A 211 -7.86 0.82 11.04
N ILE A 212 -9.05 0.21 11.10
CA ILE A 212 -9.23 -1.16 11.59
C ILE A 212 -8.44 -2.15 10.72
N ILE A 213 -8.59 -2.07 9.39
CA ILE A 213 -7.88 -2.94 8.44
C ILE A 213 -6.36 -2.82 8.63
N THR A 214 -5.84 -1.59 8.76
CA THR A 214 -4.40 -1.36 8.94
C THR A 214 -3.90 -1.91 10.26
N ALA A 215 -4.63 -1.70 11.36
CA ALA A 215 -4.27 -2.19 12.68
C ALA A 215 -4.28 -3.72 12.73
N VAL A 216 -5.36 -4.34 12.25
CA VAL A 216 -5.50 -5.80 12.24
C VAL A 216 -4.48 -6.45 11.29
N HIS A 217 -4.25 -5.88 10.10
CA HIS A 217 -3.25 -6.39 9.17
C HIS A 217 -1.86 -6.39 9.79
N ARG A 218 -1.51 -5.34 10.54
CA ARG A 218 -0.22 -5.28 11.25
C ARG A 218 -0.06 -6.41 12.27
N VAL A 219 -1.12 -6.70 13.02
CA VAL A 219 -1.12 -7.78 14.03
C VAL A 219 -1.20 -9.16 13.36
N ALA A 220 -2.09 -9.33 12.39
CA ALA A 220 -2.30 -10.59 11.69
C ALA A 220 -1.02 -11.06 10.95
N HIS A 221 -0.28 -10.13 10.34
CA HIS A 221 0.96 -10.46 9.65
C HIS A 221 2.04 -11.01 10.61
N HIS A 222 2.13 -10.47 11.82
CA HIS A 222 3.00 -11.02 12.84
C HIS A 222 2.47 -12.36 13.40
N TYR A 223 1.15 -12.51 13.50
CA TYR A 223 0.51 -13.72 13.96
C TYR A 223 0.74 -14.89 12.99
N ASP A 224 0.54 -14.66 11.70
CA ASP A 224 0.77 -15.67 10.66
C ASP A 224 2.25 -16.08 10.58
N ALA A 225 3.18 -15.12 10.69
CA ALA A 225 4.60 -15.41 10.75
C ALA A 225 4.96 -16.27 11.98
N ALA A 226 4.32 -16.01 13.13
CA ALA A 226 4.50 -16.79 14.33
C ALA A 226 4.00 -18.24 14.20
N LEU A 227 2.91 -18.45 13.45
CA LEU A 227 2.38 -19.79 13.18
C LEU A 227 3.22 -20.56 12.16
N GLN A 228 3.83 -19.87 11.20
CA GLN A 228 4.70 -20.48 10.19
C GLN A 228 6.07 -20.87 10.74
N ASP A 229 6.57 -20.15 11.74
CA ASP A 229 7.83 -20.43 12.40
C ASP A 229 7.76 -20.16 13.92
N PRO A 230 7.19 -21.10 14.69
CA PRO A 230 7.00 -20.95 16.13
C PRO A 230 8.31 -20.77 16.92
N TRP A 231 9.46 -21.07 16.32
CA TRP A 231 10.77 -20.97 16.99
C TRP A 231 11.47 -19.66 16.77
N THR A 232 11.18 -18.92 15.69
CA THR A 232 11.81 -17.62 15.39
C THR A 232 10.98 -16.43 15.92
N SER A 233 9.68 -16.59 16.15
CA SER A 233 8.79 -15.51 16.51
C SER A 233 8.87 -15.05 17.97
N TRP A 234 9.26 -15.93 18.87
CA TRP A 234 9.55 -15.59 20.26
C TRP A 234 11.06 -15.33 20.34
N GLY A 235 11.47 -14.08 20.19
CA GLY A 235 12.87 -13.63 20.29
C GLY A 235 13.56 -14.00 21.62
N LEU A 236 13.65 -15.28 21.88
CA LEU A 236 14.59 -15.84 22.83
C LEU A 236 15.97 -15.80 22.19
N HIS A 237 16.51 -14.58 22.04
CA HIS A 237 17.95 -14.42 22.08
C HIS A 237 18.40 -14.91 23.46
N THR A 238 18.56 -16.19 23.59
CA THR A 238 19.46 -16.72 24.60
C THR A 238 20.82 -16.11 24.31
N ARG A 239 21.13 -15.05 25.05
CA ARG A 239 22.52 -14.58 25.19
C ARG A 239 23.29 -15.78 25.68
N GLN A 240 23.99 -16.46 24.81
CA GLN A 240 25.10 -17.28 25.22
C GLN A 240 26.14 -16.33 25.83
N ARG A 241 26.17 -16.28 27.14
CA ARG A 241 27.33 -15.79 27.89
C ARG A 241 28.37 -16.93 27.87
N SER A 242 29.39 -16.75 27.12
CA SER A 242 30.71 -17.37 27.36
C SER A 242 31.65 -16.29 27.81
#